data_31ecac615c8005d7776f8aaff643ef85
#
_entry.id   31ecac615c8005d7776f8aaff643ef85
#
_cell.length_a   1.000
_cell.length_b   1.000
_cell.length_c   1.000
_cell.angle_alpha   90.00
_cell.angle_beta   90.00
_cell.angle_gamma   90.00
#
_symmetry.space_group_name_H-M   'P 1'
#
loop_
_entity.id
_entity.type
_entity.pdbx_description
1 polymer ?
#
loop_
_entity_poly.entity_id
_entity_poly.type
_entity_poly.pdbx_seq_one_letter_code
_entity_poly.pdbx_strand_id
1 'polypeptide(L)'
;MYNVYSKLDPKKLLHTVHRFYETESRTEVAPENQFLQMAALRMVKGKTFKPHQHIWKPTPVEKIIAQESWVIIRGSVEVSFYDTDGTLLEKQVLRQGDCSMTFEGGHTYLILEESTVVYEYKTGPYQGQALDKVFL
;
A
#
# COMPACT_ATOMS: atom_id res chain seq x y z
N MET A 1 -4.21 11.81 4.49
CA MET A 1 -3.27 10.66 4.38
C MET A 1 -2.64 10.44 5.74
N TYR A 2 -2.57 9.21 6.21
CA TYR A 2 -2.05 8.85 7.52
C TYR A 2 -0.79 7.98 7.36
N ASN A 3 0.33 8.45 7.90
CA ASN A 3 1.64 7.81 7.77
C ASN A 3 2.06 7.17 9.10
N VAL A 4 2.57 5.94 9.02
CA VAL A 4 3.07 5.16 10.15
C VAL A 4 4.57 4.98 10.00
N TYR A 5 5.30 5.51 10.96
CA TYR A 5 6.76 5.49 10.98
C TYR A 5 7.28 4.43 11.96
N SER A 6 8.48 3.95 11.71
CA SER A 6 9.18 3.05 12.62
C SER A 6 9.43 3.72 13.98
N LYS A 7 9.26 2.95 15.05
CA LYS A 7 9.72 3.37 16.39
C LYS A 7 11.23 3.21 16.57
N LEU A 8 11.85 2.33 15.77
CA LEU A 8 13.29 2.10 15.77
C LEU A 8 14.03 3.21 15.02
N ASP A 9 13.41 3.75 13.96
CA ASP A 9 13.91 4.88 13.18
C ASP A 9 12.74 5.84 12.85
N PRO A 10 12.53 6.90 13.63
CA PRO A 10 11.40 7.81 13.44
C PRO A 10 11.36 8.55 12.08
N LYS A 11 12.42 8.49 11.29
CA LYS A 11 12.45 9.04 9.93
C LYS A 11 12.03 8.05 8.87
N LYS A 12 11.94 6.76 9.21
CA LYS A 12 11.62 5.68 8.28
C LYS A 12 10.10 5.49 8.18
N LEU A 13 9.52 5.86 7.05
CA LEU A 13 8.13 5.58 6.73
C LEU A 13 7.99 4.09 6.39
N LEU A 14 7.12 3.38 7.11
CA LEU A 14 6.86 1.95 6.89
C LEU A 14 5.52 1.71 6.20
N HIS A 15 4.47 2.44 6.59
CA HIS A 15 3.13 2.23 6.07
C HIS A 15 2.42 3.57 5.82
N THR A 16 1.45 3.54 4.91
CA THR A 16 0.57 4.68 4.62
C THR A 16 -0.86 4.19 4.49
N VAL A 17 -1.81 4.95 5.03
CA VAL A 17 -3.24 4.78 4.80
C VAL A 17 -3.77 6.00 4.06
N HIS A 18 -4.47 5.77 2.96
CA HIS A 18 -5.22 6.79 2.23
C HIS A 18 -6.71 6.54 2.38
N ARG A 19 -7.46 7.59 2.72
CA ARG A 19 -8.91 7.54 2.84
C ARG A 19 -9.58 8.01 1.54
N PHE A 20 -10.62 7.34 1.14
CA PHE A 20 -11.35 7.68 -0.08
C PHE A 20 -11.76 9.16 -0.15
N TYR A 21 -12.23 9.71 0.96
CA TYR A 21 -12.69 11.10 1.02
C TYR A 21 -11.55 12.14 0.88
N GLU A 22 -10.29 11.74 1.07
CA GLU A 22 -9.11 12.60 0.90
C GLU A 22 -8.67 12.72 -0.56
N THR A 23 -9.31 11.99 -1.48
CA THR A 23 -8.93 12.00 -2.89
C THR A 23 -9.28 13.34 -3.53
N GLU A 24 -8.27 14.04 -4.02
CA GLU A 24 -8.38 15.26 -4.83
C GLU A 24 -8.30 14.94 -6.33
N SER A 25 -8.02 15.94 -7.18
CA SER A 25 -7.85 15.73 -8.63
C SER A 25 -6.75 14.70 -8.93
N ARG A 26 -5.64 14.77 -8.18
CA ARG A 26 -4.59 13.76 -8.11
C ARG A 26 -3.92 13.85 -6.74
N THR A 27 -3.85 12.69 -6.06
CA THR A 27 -3.20 12.54 -4.76
C THR A 27 -2.17 11.43 -4.89
N GLU A 28 -0.88 11.75 -4.74
CA GLU A 28 0.18 10.74 -4.66
C GLU A 28 0.15 10.10 -3.26
N VAL A 29 -0.05 8.79 -3.21
CA VAL A 29 -0.19 8.05 -1.95
C VAL A 29 1.16 7.48 -1.50
N ALA A 30 2.01 7.09 -2.45
CA ALA A 30 3.36 6.61 -2.18
C ALA A 30 4.41 7.71 -2.39
N PRO A 31 5.46 7.78 -1.55
CA PRO A 31 6.65 8.57 -1.86
C PRO A 31 7.29 8.14 -3.18
N GLU A 32 7.86 9.10 -3.93
CA GLU A 32 8.42 8.86 -5.27
C GLU A 32 9.56 7.82 -5.31
N ASN A 33 10.27 7.65 -4.19
CA ASN A 33 11.38 6.70 -4.05
C ASN A 33 10.94 5.27 -3.72
N GLN A 34 9.65 5.00 -3.58
CA GLN A 34 9.15 3.64 -3.32
C GLN A 34 8.93 2.87 -4.63
N PHE A 35 9.09 1.55 -4.57
CA PHE A 35 8.86 0.69 -5.74
C PHE A 35 7.40 0.59 -6.11
N LEU A 36 6.53 0.42 -5.12
CA LEU A 36 5.09 0.42 -5.32
C LEU A 36 4.59 1.86 -5.34
N GLN A 37 4.13 2.29 -6.50
CA GLN A 37 3.56 3.61 -6.69
C GLN A 37 2.04 3.54 -6.74
N MET A 38 1.38 4.46 -6.07
CA MET A 38 -0.07 4.61 -6.11
C MET A 38 -0.45 6.08 -6.14
N ALA A 39 -1.35 6.41 -7.05
CA ALA A 39 -2.03 7.71 -7.07
C ALA A 39 -3.54 7.51 -7.04
N ALA A 40 -4.23 8.22 -6.17
CA ALA A 40 -5.68 8.32 -6.17
C ALA A 40 -6.10 9.52 -7.02
N LEU A 41 -7.07 9.32 -7.92
CA LEU A 41 -7.48 10.34 -8.89
C LEU A 41 -9.00 10.54 -8.85
N ARG A 42 -9.43 11.80 -8.71
CA ARG A 42 -10.82 12.20 -8.89
C ARG A 42 -10.97 12.91 -10.23
N MET A 43 -11.69 12.30 -11.15
CA MET A 43 -11.78 12.74 -12.53
C MET A 43 -13.16 13.31 -12.85
N VAL A 44 -13.20 14.28 -13.75
CA VAL A 44 -14.45 14.78 -14.35
C VAL A 44 -14.81 13.96 -15.58
N LYS A 45 -16.10 13.90 -15.91
CA LYS A 45 -16.58 13.21 -17.13
C LYS A 45 -15.91 13.81 -18.38
N GLY A 46 -15.46 12.95 -19.27
CA GLY A 46 -14.81 13.34 -20.54
C GLY A 46 -13.32 13.63 -20.42
N LYS A 47 -12.72 13.62 -19.23
CA LYS A 47 -11.26 13.68 -19.09
C LYS A 47 -10.62 12.48 -19.78
N THR A 48 -9.58 12.74 -20.56
CA THR A 48 -8.79 11.70 -21.25
C THR A 48 -7.30 12.03 -21.18
N PHE A 49 -6.49 11.06 -21.57
CA PHE A 49 -5.04 11.17 -21.61
C PHE A 49 -4.53 10.83 -23.00
N LYS A 50 -3.41 11.43 -23.39
CA LYS A 50 -2.75 11.05 -24.64
C LYS A 50 -2.32 9.57 -24.55
N PRO A 51 -2.58 8.75 -25.59
CA PRO A 51 -2.02 7.42 -25.65
C PRO A 51 -0.50 7.45 -25.45
N HIS A 52 0.03 6.57 -24.63
CA HIS A 52 1.46 6.51 -24.32
C HIS A 52 1.88 5.10 -23.99
N GLN A 53 3.17 4.87 -23.99
CA GLN A 53 3.80 3.61 -23.65
C GLN A 53 4.89 3.88 -22.62
N HIS A 54 4.94 3.04 -21.57
CA HIS A 54 6.02 3.08 -20.60
C HIS A 54 7.30 2.50 -21.18
N ILE A 55 8.44 3.04 -20.75
CA ILE A 55 9.77 2.62 -21.19
C ILE A 55 10.47 1.81 -20.09
N TRP A 56 11.36 0.91 -20.49
CA TRP A 56 12.22 0.19 -19.56
C TRP A 56 13.17 1.16 -18.86
N LYS A 57 13.27 1.03 -17.54
CA LYS A 57 14.14 1.84 -16.70
C LYS A 57 15.19 0.94 -16.06
N PRO A 58 16.47 1.35 -16.01
CA PRO A 58 17.46 0.65 -15.21
C PRO A 58 17.07 0.75 -13.73
N THR A 59 17.25 -0.35 -12.99
CA THR A 59 17.10 -0.35 -11.54
C THR A 59 18.48 -0.31 -10.89
N PRO A 60 18.72 0.59 -9.93
CA PRO A 60 20.02 0.69 -9.26
C PRO A 60 20.15 -0.27 -8.06
N VAL A 61 19.16 -1.12 -7.80
CA VAL A 61 19.10 -1.95 -6.60
C VAL A 61 19.37 -3.42 -6.90
N GLU A 62 20.19 -4.06 -6.07
CA GLU A 62 20.48 -5.49 -6.14
C GLU A 62 19.42 -6.35 -5.45
N LYS A 63 18.72 -5.77 -4.47
CA LYS A 63 17.66 -6.44 -3.69
C LYS A 63 16.43 -5.56 -3.61
N ILE A 64 15.28 -6.21 -3.72
CA ILE A 64 13.98 -5.58 -3.50
C ILE A 64 13.25 -6.32 -2.41
N ILE A 65 12.41 -5.60 -1.67
CA ILE A 65 11.42 -6.17 -0.75
C ILE A 65 10.06 -6.08 -1.43
N ALA A 66 9.21 -7.08 -1.22
CA ALA A 66 7.82 -6.98 -1.65
C ALA A 66 7.13 -5.84 -0.92
N GLN A 67 6.63 -4.88 -1.68
CA GLN A 67 5.75 -3.81 -1.18
C GLN A 67 4.33 -4.15 -1.57
N GLU A 68 3.37 -3.95 -0.68
CA GLU A 68 2.01 -4.42 -0.86
C GLU A 68 0.98 -3.33 -0.53
N SER A 69 -0.10 -3.30 -1.29
CA SER A 69 -1.26 -2.44 -1.05
C SER A 69 -2.55 -3.25 -1.05
N TRP A 70 -3.44 -2.98 -0.10
CA TRP A 70 -4.83 -3.42 -0.12
C TRP A 70 -5.75 -2.25 -0.36
N VAL A 71 -6.62 -2.37 -1.36
CA VAL A 71 -7.67 -1.40 -1.69
C VAL A 71 -9.02 -2.04 -1.37
N ILE A 72 -9.81 -1.42 -0.49
CA ILE A 72 -11.09 -1.97 -0.06
C ILE A 72 -12.15 -1.61 -1.10
N ILE A 73 -12.62 -2.61 -1.83
CA ILE A 73 -13.66 -2.47 -2.86
C ILE A 73 -15.05 -2.52 -2.23
N ARG A 74 -15.23 -3.36 -1.20
CA ARG A 74 -16.48 -3.54 -0.48
C ARG A 74 -16.22 -4.06 0.92
N GLY A 75 -17.03 -3.66 1.89
CA GLY A 75 -16.92 -4.09 3.28
C GLY A 75 -15.89 -3.32 4.07
N SER A 76 -15.33 -3.96 5.09
CA SER A 76 -14.31 -3.36 5.94
C SER A 76 -13.31 -4.38 6.49
N VAL A 77 -12.10 -3.90 6.76
CA VAL A 77 -11.02 -4.69 7.37
C VAL A 77 -10.33 -3.90 8.48
N GLU A 78 -9.85 -4.58 9.51
CA GLU A 78 -8.87 -4.04 10.45
C GLU A 78 -7.48 -4.45 9.96
N VAL A 79 -6.62 -3.49 9.70
CA VAL A 79 -5.20 -3.73 9.44
C VAL A 79 -4.39 -3.49 10.71
N SER A 80 -3.48 -4.42 11.00
CA SER A 80 -2.45 -4.25 12.03
C SER A 80 -1.11 -4.04 11.35
N PHE A 81 -0.42 -2.97 11.73
CA PHE A 81 0.91 -2.61 11.21
C PHE A 81 1.99 -2.95 12.23
N TYR A 82 3.08 -3.53 11.76
CA TYR A 82 4.20 -3.93 12.59
C TYR A 82 5.49 -3.27 12.11
N ASP A 83 6.36 -2.98 13.05
CA ASP A 83 7.72 -2.51 12.78
C ASP A 83 8.60 -3.64 12.20
N THR A 84 9.81 -3.31 11.80
CA THR A 84 10.77 -4.26 11.20
C THR A 84 11.28 -5.32 12.17
N ASP A 85 11.13 -5.10 13.48
CA ASP A 85 11.41 -6.08 14.55
C ASP A 85 10.19 -6.92 14.94
N GLY A 86 9.04 -6.74 14.28
CA GLY A 86 7.77 -7.42 14.60
C GLY A 86 6.95 -6.76 15.70
N THR A 87 7.38 -5.64 16.24
CA THR A 87 6.59 -4.89 17.24
C THR A 87 5.34 -4.29 16.62
N LEU A 88 4.17 -4.51 17.24
CA LEU A 88 2.92 -3.87 16.81
C LEU A 88 3.02 -2.36 16.96
N LEU A 89 2.84 -1.64 15.86
CA LEU A 89 2.82 -0.17 15.83
C LEU A 89 1.42 0.35 16.12
N GLU A 90 0.46 -0.06 15.31
CA GLU A 90 -0.93 0.35 15.49
C GLU A 90 -1.90 -0.48 14.63
N LYS A 91 -3.20 -0.22 14.84
CA LYS A 91 -4.29 -0.81 14.07
C LYS A 91 -5.17 0.29 13.46
N GLN A 92 -5.65 0.05 12.25
CA GLN A 92 -6.56 0.95 11.55
C GLN A 92 -7.72 0.18 10.93
N VAL A 93 -8.92 0.72 10.99
CA VAL A 93 -10.07 0.17 10.24
C VAL A 93 -10.15 0.86 8.88
N LEU A 94 -10.10 0.07 7.83
CA LEU A 94 -10.27 0.50 6.45
C LEU A 94 -11.67 0.14 5.96
N ARG A 95 -12.30 1.07 5.23
CA ARG A 95 -13.64 0.92 4.65
C ARG A 95 -13.58 1.07 3.13
N GLN A 96 -14.69 0.83 2.49
CA GLN A 96 -14.82 0.95 1.03
C GLN A 96 -14.17 2.23 0.48
N GLY A 97 -13.26 2.06 -0.47
CA GLY A 97 -12.47 3.11 -1.11
C GLY A 97 -11.19 3.51 -0.38
N ASP A 98 -11.02 3.07 0.89
CA ASP A 98 -9.76 3.26 1.60
C ASP A 98 -8.69 2.29 1.07
N CYS A 99 -7.44 2.64 1.25
CA CYS A 99 -6.33 1.73 0.99
C CYS A 99 -5.22 1.86 2.05
N SER A 100 -4.45 0.79 2.19
CA SER A 100 -3.18 0.77 2.90
C SER A 100 -2.05 0.45 1.94
N MET A 101 -0.85 0.93 2.26
CA MET A 101 0.39 0.53 1.60
C MET A 101 1.43 0.19 2.66
N THR A 102 2.12 -0.92 2.46
CA THR A 102 3.27 -1.34 3.26
C THR A 102 4.51 -1.29 2.40
N PHE A 103 5.47 -0.46 2.79
CA PHE A 103 6.75 -0.33 2.09
C PHE A 103 7.82 -1.22 2.71
N GLU A 104 7.77 -1.40 4.03
CA GLU A 104 8.62 -2.26 4.84
C GLU A 104 7.92 -2.54 6.18
N GLY A 105 8.43 -3.47 6.99
CA GLY A 105 7.77 -3.93 8.21
C GLY A 105 6.73 -5.00 7.91
N GLY A 106 5.88 -5.30 8.90
CA GLY A 106 4.85 -6.33 8.79
C GLY A 106 3.44 -5.75 8.76
N HIS A 107 2.51 -6.55 8.27
CA HIS A 107 1.08 -6.26 8.35
C HIS A 107 0.27 -7.54 8.43
N THR A 108 -0.97 -7.42 8.94
CA THR A 108 -2.00 -8.45 8.83
C THR A 108 -3.37 -7.80 8.76
N TYR A 109 -4.35 -8.54 8.22
CA TYR A 109 -5.70 -8.05 8.01
C TYR A 109 -6.73 -8.99 8.66
N LEU A 110 -7.67 -8.40 9.38
CA LEU A 110 -8.86 -9.07 9.90
C LEU A 110 -10.09 -8.57 9.14
N ILE A 111 -10.80 -9.48 8.50
CA ILE A 111 -12.04 -9.16 7.77
C ILE A 111 -13.15 -8.92 8.79
N LEU A 112 -13.80 -7.76 8.73
CA LEU A 112 -14.82 -7.34 9.69
C LEU A 112 -16.24 -7.56 9.20
N GLU A 113 -16.46 -7.68 7.89
CA GLU A 113 -17.78 -7.85 7.29
C GLU A 113 -17.80 -9.04 6.35
N GLU A 114 -18.93 -9.72 6.31
CA GLU A 114 -19.17 -10.82 5.36
C GLU A 114 -19.08 -10.31 3.90
N SER A 115 -18.54 -11.14 3.02
CA SER A 115 -18.38 -10.81 1.60
C SER A 115 -17.56 -9.55 1.33
N THR A 116 -16.59 -9.22 2.20
CA THR A 116 -15.60 -8.17 1.95
C THR A 116 -14.79 -8.50 0.71
N VAL A 117 -14.61 -7.51 -0.16
CA VAL A 117 -13.80 -7.61 -1.38
C VAL A 117 -12.67 -6.60 -1.32
N VAL A 118 -11.45 -7.05 -1.58
CA VAL A 118 -10.25 -6.22 -1.65
C VAL A 118 -9.50 -6.50 -2.95
N TYR A 119 -8.79 -5.49 -3.47
CA TYR A 119 -7.75 -5.70 -4.47
C TYR A 119 -6.40 -5.57 -3.79
N GLU A 120 -5.59 -6.63 -3.93
CA GLU A 120 -4.20 -6.64 -3.49
C GLU A 120 -3.30 -6.32 -4.68
N TYR A 121 -2.42 -5.36 -4.50
CA TYR A 121 -1.34 -5.04 -5.43
C TYR A 121 -0.02 -5.19 -4.70
N LYS A 122 0.94 -5.84 -5.33
CA LYS A 122 2.30 -5.93 -4.79
C LYS A 122 3.35 -5.93 -5.88
N THR A 123 4.55 -5.55 -5.51
CA THR A 123 5.69 -5.64 -6.41
C THR A 123 6.06 -7.10 -6.63
N GLY A 124 6.38 -7.45 -7.87
CA GLY A 124 6.78 -8.80 -8.29
C GLY A 124 8.23 -8.85 -8.78
N PRO A 125 8.63 -9.99 -9.37
CA PRO A 125 7.85 -11.21 -9.59
C PRO A 125 7.59 -12.02 -8.31
N TYR A 126 6.45 -12.73 -8.26
CA TYR A 126 6.11 -13.59 -7.13
C TYR A 126 6.61 -15.03 -7.37
N GLN A 127 7.49 -15.51 -6.52
CA GLN A 127 8.13 -16.83 -6.60
C GLN A 127 7.69 -17.80 -5.49
N GLY A 128 6.54 -17.54 -4.88
CA GLY A 128 5.99 -18.33 -3.79
C GLY A 128 6.23 -17.71 -2.42
N GLN A 129 5.39 -18.11 -1.45
CA GLN A 129 5.35 -17.51 -0.12
C GLN A 129 6.69 -17.60 0.63
N ALA A 130 7.40 -18.72 0.50
CA ALA A 130 8.66 -18.95 1.21
C ALA A 130 9.80 -18.00 0.79
N LEU A 131 9.71 -17.42 -0.42
CA LEU A 131 10.69 -16.45 -0.95
C LEU A 131 10.20 -15.00 -0.86
N ASP A 132 8.97 -14.78 -0.39
CA ASP A 132 8.32 -13.49 -0.36
C ASP A 132 8.22 -12.92 1.06
N LYS A 133 7.97 -13.76 2.06
CA LYS A 133 7.72 -13.31 3.43
C LYS A 133 8.15 -14.30 4.49
N VAL A 134 8.31 -13.79 5.71
CA VAL A 134 8.42 -14.58 6.95
C VAL A 134 7.26 -14.22 7.88
N PHE A 135 6.84 -15.17 8.71
CA PHE A 135 5.80 -14.90 9.72
C PHE A 135 6.43 -14.28 10.97
N LEU A 136 5.72 -13.35 11.57
CA LEU A 136 6.07 -12.69 12.82
C LEU A 136 5.65 -13.51 14.03
#